data_be8e3c7958cffe3e151d9ac9c425c9ff
#
_entry.id   be8e3c7958cffe3e151d9ac9c425c9ff
#
_cell.length_a   1.000
_cell.length_b   1.000
_cell.length_c   1.000
_cell.angle_alpha   90.00
_cell.angle_beta   90.00
_cell.angle_gamma   90.00
#
_symmetry.space_group_name_H-M   'P 1'
#
loop_
_entity.id
_entity.type
_entity.pdbx_description
1 polymer ?
#
loop_
_entity_poly.entity_id
_entity_poly.type
_entity_poly.pdbx_seq_one_letter_code
_entity_poly.pdbx_strand_id
1 'polypeptide(L)'
;TPDRMVSSTAAPAFDLYRGLVGELAGRLARFQPGRVALEPVNEPAQACASNVWLQIQLALLTAARASAATLPLVVTGGCGSMVSGLTALDPGPLSPFEPILFTFHFYEPYLFSHQGAPWMREPVYRSLNNVPWPASAGSLQQTLASVRARMAQDTETPEDAKQAAYAETERVLKVYFDAQPDRWFVDKYLRQVRDWADGHSLAPERIIMGEFGALRTDARYVAAPNPDRGRYIADVRRSAEELGFAWALWDLFDGMGMMDDTTRALDPDIIAALGLTMPAD
;
A
#
# COMPACT_ATOMS: atom_id res chain seq x y z
N THR A 1 -13.05 15.86 -1.08
CA THR A 1 -11.90 14.96 -0.81
C THR A 1 -10.68 15.46 -1.57
N PRO A 2 -9.45 15.20 -1.13
CA PRO A 2 -8.23 15.56 -1.84
C PRO A 2 -8.23 15.10 -3.30
N ASP A 3 -8.73 13.90 -3.60
CA ASP A 3 -8.82 13.35 -4.96
C ASP A 3 -9.52 14.27 -5.96
N ARG A 4 -10.55 14.99 -5.50
CA ARG A 4 -11.26 15.95 -6.36
C ARG A 4 -10.42 17.21 -6.64
N MET A 5 -9.54 17.58 -5.72
CA MET A 5 -8.66 18.75 -5.88
C MET A 5 -7.52 18.46 -6.84
N VAL A 6 -7.08 17.19 -6.93
CA VAL A 6 -5.98 16.74 -7.78
C VAL A 6 -6.46 15.85 -8.94
N SER A 7 -7.70 15.98 -9.37
CA SER A 7 -8.22 15.22 -10.52
C SER A 7 -7.62 15.71 -11.85
N SER A 8 -7.26 16.98 -11.95
CA SER A 8 -6.51 17.60 -13.05
C SER A 8 -5.95 18.95 -12.61
N THR A 9 -5.03 19.52 -13.37
CA THR A 9 -4.52 20.89 -13.14
C THR A 9 -5.59 21.97 -13.36
N ALA A 10 -6.70 21.65 -14.02
CA ALA A 10 -7.85 22.54 -14.22
C ALA A 10 -8.97 22.33 -13.17
N ALA A 11 -8.78 21.44 -12.20
CA ALA A 11 -9.77 21.22 -11.15
C ALA A 11 -9.99 22.52 -10.33
N PRO A 12 -11.25 22.86 -9.96
CA PRO A 12 -11.56 24.15 -9.31
C PRO A 12 -10.77 24.48 -8.04
N ALA A 13 -10.31 23.44 -7.33
CA ALA A 13 -9.54 23.60 -6.10
C ALA A 13 -8.06 23.23 -6.25
N PHE A 14 -7.58 23.00 -7.47
CA PHE A 14 -6.18 22.61 -7.70
C PHE A 14 -5.20 23.69 -7.27
N ASP A 15 -5.46 24.95 -7.59
CA ASP A 15 -4.58 26.07 -7.21
C ASP A 15 -4.49 26.24 -5.70
N LEU A 16 -5.59 26.01 -4.98
CA LEU A 16 -5.60 26.01 -3.51
C LEU A 16 -4.70 24.89 -2.96
N TYR A 17 -4.84 23.67 -3.50
CA TYR A 17 -4.02 22.53 -3.10
C TYR A 17 -2.53 22.75 -3.41
N ARG A 18 -2.22 23.27 -4.61
CA ARG A 18 -0.88 23.64 -5.01
C ARG A 18 -0.25 24.67 -4.07
N GLY A 19 -1.03 25.68 -3.67
CA GLY A 19 -0.62 26.67 -2.65
C GLY A 19 -0.31 26.04 -1.30
N LEU A 20 -1.16 25.11 -0.85
CA LEU A 20 -0.95 24.34 0.38
C LEU A 20 0.35 23.53 0.35
N VAL A 21 0.63 22.85 -0.78
CA VAL A 21 1.88 22.08 -0.96
C VAL A 21 3.10 22.99 -0.87
N GLY A 22 3.07 24.17 -1.50
CA GLY A 22 4.15 25.15 -1.39
C GLY A 22 4.36 25.67 0.04
N GLU A 23 3.29 26.01 0.75
CA GLU A 23 3.36 26.45 2.15
C GLU A 23 3.91 25.35 3.06
N LEU A 24 3.42 24.11 2.90
CA LEU A 24 3.88 22.96 3.68
C LEU A 24 5.37 22.69 3.42
N ALA A 25 5.81 22.72 2.16
CA ALA A 25 7.22 22.57 1.81
C ALA A 25 8.10 23.61 2.52
N GLY A 26 7.68 24.89 2.52
CA GLY A 26 8.40 25.96 3.23
C GLY A 26 8.47 25.76 4.75
N ARG A 27 7.42 25.16 5.35
CA ARG A 27 7.44 24.81 6.78
C ARG A 27 8.37 23.63 7.06
N LEU A 28 8.33 22.58 6.23
CA LEU A 28 9.17 21.39 6.37
C LEU A 28 10.65 21.69 6.14
N ALA A 29 10.99 22.64 5.27
CA ALA A 29 12.37 23.07 5.04
C ALA A 29 13.07 23.67 6.28
N ARG A 30 12.34 23.94 7.36
CA ARG A 30 12.91 24.43 8.65
C ARG A 30 13.48 23.32 9.51
N PHE A 31 13.16 22.05 9.21
CA PHE A 31 13.73 20.91 9.93
C PHE A 31 15.16 20.62 9.44
N GLN A 32 15.92 19.90 10.24
CA GLN A 32 17.26 19.47 9.84
C GLN A 32 17.21 18.66 8.53
N PRO A 33 18.12 18.91 7.59
CA PRO A 33 18.21 18.12 6.36
C PRO A 33 18.27 16.61 6.64
N GLY A 34 17.54 15.84 5.85
CA GLY A 34 17.45 14.38 5.98
C GLY A 34 16.50 13.87 7.07
N ARG A 35 15.78 14.76 7.79
CA ARG A 35 14.80 14.35 8.81
C ARG A 35 13.37 14.27 8.28
N VAL A 36 13.08 15.00 7.24
CA VAL A 36 11.74 15.09 6.65
C VAL A 36 11.82 15.09 5.13
N ALA A 37 10.79 14.56 4.51
CA ALA A 37 10.53 14.64 3.08
C ALA A 37 9.06 14.98 2.88
N LEU A 38 8.68 15.47 1.70
CA LEU A 38 7.29 15.76 1.36
C LEU A 38 6.85 14.90 0.19
N GLU A 39 5.82 14.10 0.42
CA GLU A 39 5.02 13.45 -0.61
C GLU A 39 3.78 14.32 -0.87
N PRO A 40 3.65 14.94 -2.06
CA PRO A 40 2.56 15.87 -2.31
C PRO A 40 1.17 15.24 -2.41
N VAL A 41 1.08 14.00 -2.88
CA VAL A 41 -0.19 13.27 -3.04
C VAL A 41 0.01 11.80 -2.73
N ASN A 42 -0.77 11.28 -1.79
CA ASN A 42 -0.89 9.85 -1.52
C ASN A 42 -1.82 9.21 -2.55
N GLU A 43 -1.43 8.06 -3.11
CA GLU A 43 -2.25 7.18 -3.95
C GLU A 43 -3.06 7.89 -5.05
N PRO A 44 -2.41 8.56 -6.00
CA PRO A 44 -3.13 9.27 -7.07
C PRO A 44 -4.00 8.30 -7.89
N ALA A 45 -5.28 8.66 -8.04
CA ALA A 45 -6.30 7.81 -8.67
C ALA A 45 -6.21 7.73 -10.19
N GLN A 46 -5.33 8.51 -10.83
CA GLN A 46 -5.15 8.50 -12.28
C GLN A 46 -4.55 7.18 -12.76
N ALA A 47 -4.76 6.83 -14.03
CA ALA A 47 -4.22 5.61 -14.64
C ALA A 47 -2.68 5.55 -14.54
N CYS A 48 -2.08 4.36 -14.60
CA CYS A 48 -0.66 4.12 -14.35
C CYS A 48 0.27 5.00 -15.20
N ALA A 49 0.06 5.09 -16.51
CA ALA A 49 0.86 5.90 -17.43
C ALA A 49 0.16 7.23 -17.79
N SER A 50 -0.49 7.88 -16.84
CA SER A 50 -1.31 9.06 -17.09
C SER A 50 -0.48 10.32 -17.26
N ASN A 51 -0.57 10.94 -18.42
CA ASN A 51 -0.03 12.30 -18.63
C ASN A 51 -0.71 13.34 -17.73
N VAL A 52 -1.98 13.14 -17.35
CA VAL A 52 -2.68 14.03 -16.42
C VAL A 52 -2.00 13.97 -15.05
N TRP A 53 -1.65 12.78 -14.56
CA TRP A 53 -0.91 12.64 -13.30
C TRP A 53 0.46 13.30 -13.38
N LEU A 54 1.22 13.08 -14.45
CA LEU A 54 2.53 13.70 -14.61
C LEU A 54 2.43 15.24 -14.54
N GLN A 55 1.46 15.86 -15.22
CA GLN A 55 1.28 17.33 -15.19
C GLN A 55 0.90 17.83 -13.79
N ILE A 56 0.04 17.14 -13.06
CA ILE A 56 -0.32 17.44 -11.68
C ILE A 56 0.95 17.39 -10.81
N GLN A 57 1.68 16.30 -10.89
CA GLN A 57 2.90 16.09 -10.11
C GLN A 57 3.94 17.19 -10.38
N LEU A 58 4.22 17.49 -11.64
CA LEU A 58 5.14 18.58 -12.02
C LEU A 58 4.72 19.94 -11.46
N ALA A 59 3.44 20.28 -11.51
CA ALA A 59 2.92 21.53 -10.96
C ALA A 59 3.06 21.61 -9.42
N LEU A 60 2.84 20.53 -8.72
CA LEU A 60 3.00 20.44 -7.26
C LEU A 60 4.47 20.50 -6.85
N LEU A 61 5.35 19.79 -7.57
CA LEU A 61 6.81 19.82 -7.35
C LEU A 61 7.37 21.23 -7.60
N THR A 62 6.88 21.92 -8.63
CA THR A 62 7.26 23.32 -8.91
C THR A 62 6.91 24.22 -7.72
N ALA A 63 5.70 24.10 -7.16
CA ALA A 63 5.29 24.88 -6.00
C ALA A 63 6.13 24.55 -4.76
N ALA A 64 6.42 23.27 -4.53
CA ALA A 64 7.28 22.84 -3.42
C ALA A 64 8.71 23.40 -3.55
N ARG A 65 9.32 23.31 -4.74
CA ARG A 65 10.68 23.81 -5.00
C ARG A 65 10.80 25.32 -4.88
N ALA A 66 9.78 26.07 -5.27
CA ALA A 66 9.76 27.52 -5.09
C ALA A 66 9.86 27.96 -3.61
N SER A 67 9.39 27.11 -2.68
CA SER A 67 9.39 27.37 -1.25
C SER A 67 10.50 26.65 -0.48
N ALA A 68 11.06 25.55 -1.05
CA ALA A 68 12.00 24.66 -0.36
C ALA A 68 12.97 24.01 -1.36
N ALA A 69 14.03 24.70 -1.69
CA ALA A 69 14.98 24.31 -2.75
C ALA A 69 15.66 22.95 -2.52
N THR A 70 15.89 22.54 -1.26
CA THR A 70 16.67 21.34 -0.89
C THR A 70 15.87 20.29 -0.14
N LEU A 71 14.56 20.52 0.12
CA LEU A 71 13.70 19.53 0.79
C LEU A 71 13.57 18.28 -0.10
N PRO A 72 13.86 17.06 0.40
CA PRO A 72 13.56 15.86 -0.36
C PRO A 72 12.07 15.77 -0.69
N LEU A 73 11.75 15.51 -1.96
CA LEU A 73 10.38 15.28 -2.41
C LEU A 73 10.19 13.80 -2.71
N VAL A 74 9.07 13.25 -2.32
CA VAL A 74 8.69 11.87 -2.60
C VAL A 74 7.68 11.89 -3.75
N VAL A 75 7.93 11.09 -4.76
CA VAL A 75 7.12 11.02 -5.98
C VAL A 75 6.67 9.59 -6.25
N THR A 76 5.51 9.45 -6.88
CA THR A 76 4.94 8.15 -7.22
C THR A 76 4.34 8.14 -8.61
N GLY A 77 4.10 6.95 -9.16
CA GLY A 77 3.28 6.78 -10.35
C GLY A 77 1.79 6.94 -10.08
N GLY A 78 0.97 6.88 -11.11
CA GLY A 78 -0.49 6.75 -10.98
C GLY A 78 -0.92 5.39 -10.40
N CYS A 79 -2.18 5.02 -10.63
CA CYS A 79 -2.73 3.72 -10.18
C CYS A 79 -2.64 3.48 -8.67
N GLY A 80 -2.92 4.51 -7.84
CA GLY A 80 -2.92 4.33 -6.39
C GLY A 80 -1.54 3.98 -5.83
N SER A 81 -0.46 4.50 -6.40
CA SER A 81 0.92 4.21 -6.01
C SER A 81 1.34 2.73 -6.11
N MET A 82 0.59 1.87 -6.80
CA MET A 82 0.94 0.46 -6.97
C MET A 82 2.27 0.29 -7.73
N VAL A 83 2.87 -0.91 -7.66
CA VAL A 83 4.06 -1.28 -8.45
C VAL A 83 3.91 -0.93 -9.92
N SER A 84 2.74 -1.24 -10.52
CA SER A 84 2.45 -0.91 -11.93
C SER A 84 2.45 0.59 -12.22
N GLY A 85 2.08 1.40 -11.25
CA GLY A 85 2.13 2.86 -11.37
C GLY A 85 3.56 3.38 -11.41
N LEU A 86 4.40 2.93 -10.47
CA LEU A 86 5.80 3.34 -10.42
C LEU A 86 6.57 2.85 -11.65
N THR A 87 6.40 1.59 -12.05
CA THR A 87 7.13 1.03 -13.20
C THR A 87 6.71 1.61 -14.55
N ALA A 88 5.56 2.28 -14.61
CA ALA A 88 5.11 3.03 -15.78
C ALA A 88 5.55 4.52 -15.78
N LEU A 89 6.18 4.99 -14.70
CA LEU A 89 6.64 6.36 -14.58
C LEU A 89 7.97 6.57 -15.33
N ASP A 90 8.01 7.60 -16.18
CA ASP A 90 9.27 8.13 -16.70
C ASP A 90 9.86 9.14 -15.69
N PRO A 91 11.01 8.88 -15.05
CA PRO A 91 11.61 9.80 -14.10
C PRO A 91 12.32 11.00 -14.78
N GLY A 92 12.54 10.96 -16.10
CA GLY A 92 13.25 12.02 -16.82
C GLY A 92 12.71 13.42 -16.57
N PRO A 93 11.40 13.69 -16.74
CA PRO A 93 10.77 14.98 -16.46
C PRO A 93 10.88 15.46 -15.02
N LEU A 94 11.17 14.55 -14.07
CA LEU A 94 11.27 14.87 -12.65
C LEU A 94 12.68 15.28 -12.22
N SER A 95 13.69 15.05 -13.05
CA SER A 95 15.11 15.35 -12.74
C SER A 95 15.39 16.81 -12.34
N PRO A 96 14.67 17.85 -12.81
CA PRO A 96 14.89 19.22 -12.34
C PRO A 96 14.48 19.45 -10.86
N PHE A 97 13.77 18.49 -10.26
CA PHE A 97 13.24 18.63 -8.90
C PHE A 97 14.05 17.86 -7.85
N GLU A 98 15.30 17.50 -8.11
CA GLU A 98 16.16 16.85 -7.12
C GLU A 98 16.34 17.71 -5.85
N PRO A 99 16.50 17.09 -4.65
CA PRO A 99 16.55 15.64 -4.40
C PRO A 99 15.16 14.99 -4.39
N ILE A 100 15.03 13.82 -5.07
CA ILE A 100 13.79 13.06 -5.21
C ILE A 100 13.98 11.64 -4.68
N LEU A 101 12.97 11.13 -3.96
CA LEU A 101 12.74 9.72 -3.63
C LEU A 101 11.52 9.22 -4.38
N PHE A 102 11.53 7.95 -4.77
CA PHE A 102 10.42 7.31 -5.47
C PHE A 102 9.71 6.36 -4.53
N THR A 103 8.38 6.41 -4.50
CA THR A 103 7.59 5.53 -3.63
C THR A 103 6.61 4.67 -4.41
N PHE A 104 6.33 3.50 -3.85
CA PHE A 104 5.24 2.63 -4.24
C PHE A 104 4.62 1.99 -3.01
N HIS A 105 3.36 1.53 -3.13
CA HIS A 105 2.66 0.77 -2.11
C HIS A 105 2.54 -0.68 -2.54
N PHE A 106 2.61 -1.60 -1.59
CA PHE A 106 2.56 -3.03 -1.87
C PHE A 106 1.58 -3.75 -0.95
N TYR A 107 0.47 -4.19 -1.52
CA TYR A 107 -0.56 -4.94 -0.81
C TYR A 107 -0.94 -6.25 -1.50
N GLU A 108 -0.27 -6.61 -2.59
CA GLU A 108 -0.53 -7.85 -3.31
C GLU A 108 -0.03 -9.10 -2.56
N PRO A 109 -0.78 -10.19 -2.60
CA PRO A 109 -2.10 -10.32 -3.21
C PRO A 109 -3.21 -9.71 -2.33
N TYR A 110 -4.03 -8.84 -2.88
CA TYR A 110 -5.13 -8.18 -2.15
C TYR A 110 -6.09 -9.17 -1.50
N LEU A 111 -6.26 -10.38 -2.07
CA LEU A 111 -7.06 -11.44 -1.46
C LEU A 111 -6.56 -11.83 -0.06
N PHE A 112 -5.26 -11.68 0.18
CA PHE A 112 -4.68 -11.90 1.51
C PHE A 112 -4.70 -10.63 2.34
N SER A 113 -4.11 -9.55 1.86
CA SER A 113 -3.89 -8.33 2.65
C SER A 113 -5.18 -7.60 3.04
N HIS A 114 -6.20 -7.64 2.18
CA HIS A 114 -7.49 -6.96 2.36
C HIS A 114 -8.67 -7.90 2.64
N GLN A 115 -8.41 -9.16 2.99
CA GLN A 115 -9.50 -10.05 3.37
C GLN A 115 -10.25 -9.49 4.58
N GLY A 116 -11.58 -9.42 4.46
CA GLY A 116 -12.45 -8.89 5.52
C GLY A 116 -12.49 -7.36 5.64
N ALA A 117 -11.79 -6.63 4.77
CA ALA A 117 -11.71 -5.16 4.85
C ALA A 117 -13.08 -4.50 4.57
N PRO A 118 -13.67 -3.78 5.56
CA PRO A 118 -15.01 -3.21 5.41
C PRO A 118 -15.05 -2.00 4.46
N TRP A 119 -13.91 -1.36 4.21
CA TRP A 119 -13.78 -0.22 3.30
C TRP A 119 -13.69 -0.61 1.84
N MET A 120 -13.44 -1.90 1.53
CA MET A 120 -13.41 -2.38 0.15
C MET A 120 -14.81 -2.32 -0.47
N ARG A 121 -14.88 -1.82 -1.71
CA ARG A 121 -16.16 -1.69 -2.44
C ARG A 121 -16.66 -3.03 -2.94
N GLU A 122 -15.73 -3.86 -3.40
CA GLU A 122 -16.03 -5.17 -3.97
C GLU A 122 -16.45 -6.15 -2.87
N PRO A 123 -17.66 -6.73 -2.98
CA PRO A 123 -18.18 -7.65 -1.95
C PRO A 123 -17.27 -8.85 -1.67
N VAL A 124 -16.48 -9.27 -2.66
CA VAL A 124 -15.53 -10.37 -2.53
C VAL A 124 -14.58 -10.16 -1.35
N TYR A 125 -14.03 -8.97 -1.16
CA TYR A 125 -13.08 -8.71 -0.06
C TYR A 125 -13.76 -8.67 1.31
N ARG A 126 -14.96 -8.11 1.41
CA ARG A 126 -15.66 -7.95 2.71
C ARG A 126 -16.01 -9.25 3.38
N SER A 127 -16.26 -10.31 2.62
CA SER A 127 -16.60 -11.64 3.15
C SER A 127 -15.40 -12.56 3.25
N LEU A 128 -14.28 -12.23 2.60
CA LEU A 128 -13.05 -13.02 2.73
C LEU A 128 -12.56 -13.02 4.16
N ASN A 129 -12.16 -14.21 4.61
CA ASN A 129 -11.45 -14.42 5.85
C ASN A 129 -10.75 -15.77 5.78
N ASN A 130 -9.75 -15.96 6.62
CA ASN A 130 -9.00 -17.21 6.69
C ASN A 130 -8.35 -17.63 5.35
N VAL A 131 -7.97 -16.66 4.53
CA VAL A 131 -7.07 -16.86 3.39
C VAL A 131 -5.67 -17.04 3.96
N PRO A 132 -4.98 -18.16 3.72
CA PRO A 132 -3.68 -18.44 4.32
C PRO A 132 -2.53 -17.72 3.61
N TRP A 133 -1.42 -17.52 4.34
CA TRP A 133 -0.12 -17.14 3.76
C TRP A 133 1.02 -17.97 4.39
N PRO A 134 1.84 -18.68 3.58
CA PRO A 134 1.67 -18.90 2.13
C PRO A 134 0.39 -19.68 1.81
N ALA A 135 -0.02 -19.72 0.53
CA ALA A 135 -1.25 -20.42 0.13
C ALA A 135 -1.25 -21.90 0.55
N SER A 136 -0.08 -22.54 0.58
CA SER A 136 0.13 -23.91 1.03
C SER A 136 -0.14 -24.17 2.53
N ALA A 137 -0.27 -23.11 3.34
CA ALA A 137 -0.58 -23.25 4.77
C ALA A 137 -2.06 -23.57 5.04
N GLY A 138 -2.93 -23.55 4.02
CA GLY A 138 -4.35 -23.90 4.14
C GLY A 138 -4.91 -24.51 2.87
N SER A 139 -6.21 -24.44 2.69
CA SER A 139 -6.86 -25.01 1.52
C SER A 139 -8.06 -24.17 1.06
N LEU A 140 -8.35 -24.23 -0.25
CA LEU A 140 -9.53 -23.62 -0.85
C LEU A 140 -10.82 -24.01 -0.10
N GLN A 141 -10.97 -25.29 0.25
CA GLN A 141 -12.17 -25.79 0.92
C GLN A 141 -12.36 -25.15 2.31
N GLN A 142 -11.29 -25.03 3.10
CA GLN A 142 -11.33 -24.40 4.43
C GLN A 142 -11.66 -22.91 4.33
N THR A 143 -11.01 -22.19 3.41
CA THR A 143 -11.28 -20.78 3.18
C THR A 143 -12.72 -20.54 2.72
N LEU A 144 -13.22 -21.33 1.76
CA LEU A 144 -14.61 -21.22 1.31
C LEU A 144 -15.63 -21.53 2.41
N ALA A 145 -15.34 -22.49 3.29
CA ALA A 145 -16.19 -22.76 4.45
C ALA A 145 -16.27 -21.54 5.39
N SER A 146 -15.14 -20.90 5.66
CA SER A 146 -15.06 -19.68 6.47
C SER A 146 -15.84 -18.51 5.83
N VAL A 147 -15.71 -18.33 4.51
CA VAL A 147 -16.47 -17.31 3.75
C VAL A 147 -17.98 -17.55 3.87
N ARG A 148 -18.45 -18.79 3.68
CA ARG A 148 -19.87 -19.14 3.83
C ARG A 148 -20.39 -18.87 5.24
N ALA A 149 -19.63 -19.25 6.26
CA ALA A 149 -19.99 -19.00 7.65
C ALA A 149 -20.15 -17.51 7.94
N ARG A 150 -19.26 -16.66 7.38
CA ARG A 150 -19.35 -15.21 7.53
C ARG A 150 -20.55 -14.62 6.77
N MET A 151 -20.78 -15.04 5.54
CA MET A 151 -21.93 -14.58 4.74
C MET A 151 -23.27 -14.97 5.40
N ALA A 152 -23.33 -16.12 6.08
CA ALA A 152 -24.53 -16.54 6.81
C ALA A 152 -24.85 -15.63 8.02
N GLN A 153 -23.87 -14.94 8.57
CA GLN A 153 -24.05 -13.96 9.66
C GLN A 153 -24.54 -12.59 9.18
N ASP A 154 -24.37 -12.29 7.90
CA ASP A 154 -24.87 -11.07 7.30
C ASP A 154 -26.37 -11.20 7.04
N THR A 155 -27.19 -10.45 7.78
CA THR A 155 -28.65 -10.43 7.66
C THR A 155 -29.16 -9.27 6.81
N GLU A 156 -28.29 -8.38 6.36
CA GLU A 156 -28.68 -7.18 5.63
C GLU A 156 -28.58 -7.35 4.11
N THR A 157 -27.60 -8.13 3.64
CA THR A 157 -27.41 -8.36 2.19
C THR A 157 -28.42 -9.35 1.65
N PRO A 158 -29.13 -9.06 0.56
CA PRO A 158 -30.04 -9.98 -0.12
C PRO A 158 -29.36 -11.28 -0.53
N GLU A 159 -30.11 -12.40 -0.50
CA GLU A 159 -29.55 -13.73 -0.73
C GLU A 159 -28.97 -13.91 -2.14
N ASP A 160 -29.61 -13.34 -3.17
CA ASP A 160 -29.11 -13.33 -4.55
C ASP A 160 -27.78 -12.58 -4.69
N ALA A 161 -27.63 -11.46 -3.98
CA ALA A 161 -26.37 -10.71 -3.92
C ALA A 161 -25.26 -11.50 -3.19
N LYS A 162 -25.60 -12.24 -2.12
CA LYS A 162 -24.65 -13.12 -1.43
C LYS A 162 -24.20 -14.26 -2.35
N GLN A 163 -25.12 -14.89 -3.08
CA GLN A 163 -24.79 -15.95 -4.02
C GLN A 163 -23.86 -15.48 -5.13
N ALA A 164 -24.13 -14.30 -5.70
CA ALA A 164 -23.26 -13.70 -6.70
C ALA A 164 -21.87 -13.38 -6.16
N ALA A 165 -21.81 -12.77 -4.97
CA ALA A 165 -20.54 -12.47 -4.28
C ALA A 165 -19.76 -13.74 -3.94
N TYR A 166 -20.45 -14.81 -3.51
CA TYR A 166 -19.82 -16.09 -3.22
C TYR A 166 -19.22 -16.74 -4.46
N ALA A 167 -19.96 -16.76 -5.59
CA ALA A 167 -19.47 -17.32 -6.85
C ALA A 167 -18.21 -16.62 -7.34
N GLU A 168 -18.17 -15.29 -7.25
CA GLU A 168 -16.97 -14.52 -7.58
C GLU A 168 -15.82 -14.79 -6.60
N THR A 169 -16.11 -14.87 -5.30
CA THR A 169 -15.11 -15.23 -4.27
C THR A 169 -14.50 -16.60 -4.54
N GLU A 170 -15.34 -17.61 -4.86
CA GLU A 170 -14.85 -18.93 -5.21
C GLU A 170 -13.95 -18.92 -6.44
N ARG A 171 -14.34 -18.16 -7.47
CA ARG A 171 -13.55 -18.01 -8.69
C ARG A 171 -12.16 -17.43 -8.41
N VAL A 172 -12.06 -16.33 -7.67
CA VAL A 172 -10.77 -15.69 -7.38
C VAL A 172 -9.91 -16.50 -6.42
N LEU A 173 -10.53 -17.18 -5.44
CA LEU A 173 -9.80 -18.09 -4.53
C LEU A 173 -9.25 -19.31 -5.25
N LYS A 174 -9.95 -19.87 -6.26
CA LYS A 174 -9.37 -20.92 -7.11
C LYS A 174 -8.09 -20.45 -7.78
N VAL A 175 -8.09 -19.25 -8.37
CA VAL A 175 -6.88 -18.68 -8.98
C VAL A 175 -5.76 -18.52 -7.95
N TYR A 176 -6.07 -18.04 -6.74
CA TYR A 176 -5.11 -17.90 -5.66
C TYR A 176 -4.47 -19.23 -5.26
N PHE A 177 -5.31 -20.25 -4.99
CA PHE A 177 -4.80 -21.57 -4.59
C PHE A 177 -4.12 -22.34 -5.72
N ASP A 178 -4.55 -22.16 -6.98
CA ASP A 178 -3.87 -22.76 -8.14
C ASP A 178 -2.49 -22.12 -8.36
N ALA A 179 -2.35 -20.83 -8.11
CA ALA A 179 -1.08 -20.12 -8.23
C ALA A 179 -0.11 -20.39 -7.06
N GLN A 180 -0.61 -20.87 -5.90
CA GLN A 180 0.19 -21.16 -4.71
C GLN A 180 1.15 -20.01 -4.31
N PRO A 181 0.67 -18.77 -4.13
CA PRO A 181 1.56 -17.67 -3.80
C PRO A 181 2.23 -17.88 -2.43
N ASP A 182 3.51 -17.60 -2.41
CA ASP A 182 4.36 -17.49 -1.23
C ASP A 182 5.33 -16.32 -1.44
N ARG A 183 6.47 -16.30 -0.77
CA ARG A 183 7.46 -15.25 -0.92
C ARG A 183 7.88 -15.00 -2.38
N TRP A 184 7.95 -16.02 -3.24
CA TRP A 184 8.30 -15.84 -4.67
C TRP A 184 7.37 -14.84 -5.38
N PHE A 185 6.09 -14.80 -4.96
CA PHE A 185 5.11 -13.87 -5.52
C PHE A 185 5.48 -12.42 -5.16
N VAL A 186 5.86 -12.15 -3.92
CA VAL A 186 6.36 -10.85 -3.48
C VAL A 186 7.63 -10.47 -4.25
N ASP A 187 8.62 -11.37 -4.27
CA ASP A 187 9.89 -11.16 -4.96
C ASP A 187 9.69 -10.80 -6.45
N LYS A 188 8.73 -11.46 -7.12
CA LYS A 188 8.40 -11.18 -8.51
C LYS A 188 7.92 -9.74 -8.72
N TYR A 189 7.09 -9.21 -7.82
CA TYR A 189 6.58 -7.84 -7.93
C TYR A 189 7.67 -6.81 -7.59
N LEU A 190 8.40 -7.00 -6.52
CA LEU A 190 9.42 -6.04 -6.09
C LEU A 190 10.60 -6.00 -7.07
N ARG A 191 10.94 -7.13 -7.72
CA ARG A 191 11.94 -7.15 -8.81
C ARG A 191 11.55 -6.27 -9.99
N GLN A 192 10.26 -6.12 -10.31
CA GLN A 192 9.84 -5.17 -11.36
C GLN A 192 10.23 -3.73 -11.02
N VAL A 193 10.10 -3.35 -9.75
CA VAL A 193 10.55 -2.03 -9.28
C VAL A 193 12.07 -1.90 -9.37
N ARG A 194 12.80 -2.96 -9.00
CA ARG A 194 14.26 -2.97 -9.12
C ARG A 194 14.72 -2.86 -10.57
N ASP A 195 14.13 -3.63 -11.46
CA ASP A 195 14.45 -3.61 -12.89
C ASP A 195 14.14 -2.22 -13.51
N TRP A 196 13.04 -1.60 -13.08
CA TRP A 196 12.71 -0.23 -13.47
C TRP A 196 13.75 0.77 -12.96
N ALA A 197 14.16 0.68 -11.71
CA ALA A 197 15.18 1.56 -11.13
C ALA A 197 16.52 1.41 -11.85
N ASP A 198 16.96 0.17 -12.09
CA ASP A 198 18.19 -0.12 -12.82
C ASP A 198 18.15 0.40 -14.26
N GLY A 199 17.00 0.23 -14.94
CA GLY A 199 16.78 0.75 -16.30
C GLY A 199 16.88 2.27 -16.41
N HIS A 200 16.62 2.99 -15.30
CA HIS A 200 16.73 4.44 -15.19
C HIS A 200 17.99 4.91 -14.45
N SER A 201 18.92 4.01 -14.14
CA SER A 201 20.15 4.31 -13.39
C SER A 201 19.89 4.96 -12.01
N LEU A 202 18.80 4.56 -11.36
CA LEU A 202 18.41 5.01 -10.02
C LEU A 202 18.99 4.06 -8.97
N ALA A 203 19.66 4.59 -7.97
CA ALA A 203 20.14 3.80 -6.84
C ALA A 203 18.95 3.29 -6.01
N PRO A 204 18.99 2.02 -5.51
CA PRO A 204 17.88 1.43 -4.77
C PRO A 204 17.54 2.18 -3.47
N GLU A 205 18.47 2.87 -2.87
CA GLU A 205 18.28 3.71 -1.68
C GLU A 205 17.36 4.91 -1.94
N ARG A 206 17.08 5.21 -3.20
CA ARG A 206 16.10 6.23 -3.60
C ARG A 206 14.67 5.69 -3.69
N ILE A 207 14.49 4.39 -3.47
CA ILE A 207 13.19 3.73 -3.56
C ILE A 207 12.67 3.46 -2.16
N ILE A 208 11.41 3.79 -1.93
CA ILE A 208 10.71 3.55 -0.68
C ILE A 208 9.45 2.73 -0.98
N MET A 209 9.30 1.58 -0.37
CA MET A 209 7.99 0.95 -0.25
C MET A 209 7.24 1.70 0.86
N GLY A 210 6.46 2.72 0.46
CA GLY A 210 5.84 3.70 1.35
C GLY A 210 4.75 3.12 2.23
N GLU A 211 4.09 2.07 1.74
CA GLU A 211 3.09 1.32 2.50
C GLU A 211 3.14 -0.16 2.16
N PHE A 212 2.99 -0.99 3.18
CA PHE A 212 2.64 -2.41 3.05
C PHE A 212 2.01 -2.88 4.36
N GLY A 213 1.18 -3.89 4.31
CA GLY A 213 0.50 -4.41 5.49
C GLY A 213 -0.55 -5.46 5.15
N ALA A 214 -1.23 -5.96 6.16
CA ALA A 214 -2.37 -6.85 6.01
C ALA A 214 -3.34 -6.67 7.18
N LEU A 215 -4.64 -6.79 6.90
CA LEU A 215 -5.70 -6.65 7.89
C LEU A 215 -5.58 -7.75 8.94
N ARG A 216 -5.66 -7.38 10.21
CA ARG A 216 -5.61 -8.30 11.36
C ARG A 216 -6.98 -8.88 11.67
N THR A 217 -6.99 -9.99 12.37
CA THR A 217 -8.18 -10.50 13.06
C THR A 217 -8.17 -10.01 14.50
N ASP A 218 -9.21 -9.27 14.90
CA ASP A 218 -9.42 -8.79 16.26
C ASP A 218 -10.93 -8.72 16.59
N ALA A 219 -11.31 -7.97 17.61
CA ALA A 219 -12.72 -7.82 17.99
C ALA A 219 -13.56 -7.09 16.92
N ARG A 220 -12.95 -6.33 16.00
CA ARG A 220 -13.62 -5.54 14.97
C ARG A 220 -13.51 -6.18 13.58
N TYR A 221 -12.43 -6.89 13.31
CA TYR A 221 -12.11 -7.43 11.99
C TYR A 221 -11.96 -8.94 12.03
N VAL A 222 -12.40 -9.59 10.98
CA VAL A 222 -12.17 -11.02 10.74
C VAL A 222 -11.46 -11.14 9.40
N ALA A 223 -10.18 -11.41 9.46
CA ALA A 223 -9.27 -11.39 8.31
C ALA A 223 -8.28 -12.58 8.34
N ALA A 224 -7.00 -12.34 8.13
CA ALA A 224 -5.97 -13.37 8.20
C ALA A 224 -5.78 -13.89 9.64
N PRO A 225 -5.47 -15.18 9.83
CA PRO A 225 -4.90 -15.67 11.07
C PRO A 225 -3.59 -14.95 11.41
N ASN A 226 -3.36 -14.64 12.70
CA ASN A 226 -2.18 -13.88 13.12
C ASN A 226 -0.84 -14.48 12.63
N PRO A 227 -0.59 -15.82 12.70
CA PRO A 227 0.66 -16.38 12.19
C PRO A 227 0.89 -16.11 10.69
N ASP A 228 -0.19 -16.12 9.89
CA ASP A 228 -0.11 -15.88 8.45
C ASP A 228 0.20 -14.41 8.15
N ARG A 229 -0.43 -13.50 8.92
CA ARG A 229 -0.16 -12.08 8.84
C ARG A 229 1.31 -11.75 9.13
N GLY A 230 1.86 -12.31 10.19
CA GLY A 230 3.28 -12.15 10.54
C GLY A 230 4.22 -12.69 9.45
N ARG A 231 3.90 -13.88 8.87
CA ARG A 231 4.68 -14.45 7.76
C ARG A 231 4.68 -13.54 6.53
N TYR A 232 3.51 -13.05 6.13
CA TYR A 232 3.38 -12.13 4.99
C TYR A 232 4.20 -10.84 5.21
N ILE A 233 4.04 -10.19 6.36
CA ILE A 233 4.78 -8.97 6.70
C ILE A 233 6.30 -9.24 6.67
N ALA A 234 6.76 -10.38 7.22
CA ALA A 234 8.17 -10.75 7.21
C ALA A 234 8.71 -10.99 5.79
N ASP A 235 7.92 -11.65 4.93
CA ASP A 235 8.30 -11.91 3.55
C ASP A 235 8.42 -10.62 2.74
N VAL A 236 7.43 -9.72 2.86
CA VAL A 236 7.43 -8.42 2.16
C VAL A 236 8.62 -7.57 2.61
N ARG A 237 8.81 -7.42 3.93
CA ARG A 237 9.96 -6.68 4.48
C ARG A 237 11.29 -7.23 3.98
N ARG A 238 11.52 -8.54 4.10
CA ARG A 238 12.79 -9.17 3.68
C ARG A 238 13.05 -8.97 2.19
N SER A 239 12.02 -9.13 1.36
CA SER A 239 12.13 -8.91 -0.08
C SER A 239 12.53 -7.46 -0.40
N ALA A 240 11.95 -6.48 0.28
CA ALA A 240 12.31 -5.07 0.11
C ALA A 240 13.77 -4.79 0.54
N GLU A 241 14.18 -5.29 1.71
CA GLU A 241 15.53 -5.14 2.22
C GLU A 241 16.61 -5.78 1.34
N GLU A 242 16.36 -6.99 0.81
CA GLU A 242 17.26 -7.69 -0.12
C GLU A 242 17.45 -6.93 -1.44
N LEU A 243 16.46 -6.14 -1.84
CA LEU A 243 16.54 -5.28 -3.02
C LEU A 243 17.10 -3.87 -2.72
N GLY A 244 17.40 -3.58 -1.45
CA GLY A 244 17.94 -2.30 -1.00
C GLY A 244 16.91 -1.19 -0.85
N PHE A 245 15.61 -1.53 -0.78
CA PHE A 245 14.54 -0.55 -0.60
C PHE A 245 14.30 -0.22 0.87
N ALA A 246 14.10 1.05 1.17
CA ALA A 246 13.49 1.46 2.42
C ALA A 246 12.01 1.06 2.45
N TRP A 247 11.42 0.90 3.64
CA TRP A 247 10.02 0.53 3.79
C TRP A 247 9.35 1.21 4.98
N ALA A 248 8.02 1.34 4.92
CA ALA A 248 7.18 1.78 6.01
C ALA A 248 5.95 0.86 6.12
N LEU A 249 5.69 0.35 7.33
CA LEU A 249 4.50 -0.46 7.58
C LEU A 249 3.26 0.43 7.67
N TRP A 250 2.20 0.04 7.02
CA TRP A 250 0.85 0.54 7.24
C TRP A 250 0.10 -0.42 8.15
N ASP A 251 -0.13 -0.13 9.47
CA ASP A 251 0.31 1.11 10.07
C ASP A 251 0.64 0.92 11.57
N LEU A 252 0.53 1.94 12.39
CA LEU A 252 0.77 1.84 13.83
C LEU A 252 -0.47 1.32 14.57
N PHE A 253 -1.65 1.84 14.22
CA PHE A 253 -2.95 1.56 14.81
C PHE A 253 -3.93 1.01 13.79
N ASP A 254 -5.20 0.78 14.22
CA ASP A 254 -6.31 0.34 13.41
C ASP A 254 -6.14 -1.05 12.79
N GLY A 255 -6.91 -1.38 11.75
CA GLY A 255 -7.04 -2.73 11.21
C GLY A 255 -5.76 -3.38 10.70
N MET A 256 -4.81 -2.60 10.18
CA MET A 256 -3.50 -3.08 9.75
C MET A 256 -2.39 -2.78 10.76
N GLY A 257 -2.73 -2.22 11.91
CA GLY A 257 -1.80 -1.75 12.91
C GLY A 257 -0.96 -2.84 13.58
N MET A 258 0.22 -2.44 14.06
CA MET A 258 1.08 -3.28 14.90
C MET A 258 0.86 -3.07 16.40
N MET A 259 -0.07 -2.20 16.76
CA MET A 259 -0.41 -1.86 18.14
C MET A 259 -1.91 -2.05 18.37
N ASP A 260 -2.29 -2.59 19.53
CA ASP A 260 -3.68 -2.67 19.95
C ASP A 260 -4.24 -1.28 20.26
N ASP A 261 -5.39 -0.94 19.71
CA ASP A 261 -5.95 0.42 19.79
C ASP A 261 -6.41 0.80 21.19
N THR A 262 -6.75 -0.16 22.02
CA THR A 262 -7.28 0.05 23.36
C THR A 262 -6.18 0.00 24.42
N THR A 263 -5.40 -1.09 24.42
CA THR A 263 -4.36 -1.34 25.42
C THR A 263 -3.05 -0.63 25.13
N ARG A 264 -2.84 -0.23 23.86
CA ARG A 264 -1.58 0.33 23.35
C ARG A 264 -0.40 -0.68 23.41
N ALA A 265 -0.70 -1.94 23.59
CA ALA A 265 0.31 -3.00 23.56
C ALA A 265 0.75 -3.25 22.11
N LEU A 266 2.05 -3.37 21.91
CA LEU A 266 2.62 -3.80 20.63
C LEU A 266 2.35 -5.29 20.40
N ASP A 267 2.04 -5.66 19.16
CA ASP A 267 1.92 -7.06 18.74
C ASP A 267 3.34 -7.66 18.59
N PRO A 268 3.75 -8.60 19.47
CA PRO A 268 5.10 -9.13 19.47
C PRO A 268 5.41 -9.93 18.18
N ASP A 269 4.41 -10.56 17.56
CA ASP A 269 4.61 -11.31 16.32
C ASP A 269 4.89 -10.36 15.15
N ILE A 270 4.22 -9.22 15.12
CA ILE A 270 4.46 -8.21 14.09
C ILE A 270 5.79 -7.49 14.30
N ILE A 271 6.13 -7.16 15.55
CA ILE A 271 7.46 -6.59 15.88
C ILE A 271 8.57 -7.55 15.41
N ALA A 272 8.44 -8.84 15.72
CA ALA A 272 9.40 -9.85 15.25
C ALA A 272 9.42 -9.98 13.71
N ALA A 273 8.24 -9.96 13.05
CA ALA A 273 8.12 -9.99 11.59
C ALA A 273 8.82 -8.80 10.92
N LEU A 274 8.79 -7.63 11.56
CA LEU A 274 9.49 -6.43 11.13
C LEU A 274 11.01 -6.46 11.43
N GLY A 275 11.51 -7.52 12.08
CA GLY A 275 12.93 -7.60 12.49
C GLY A 275 13.30 -6.63 13.61
N LEU A 276 12.30 -6.13 14.34
CA LEU A 276 12.47 -5.21 15.46
C LEU A 276 12.49 -5.98 16.79
N THR A 277 12.98 -5.34 17.82
CA THR A 277 12.94 -5.86 19.20
C THR A 277 11.88 -5.10 20.00
N MET A 278 11.19 -5.82 20.88
CA MET A 278 10.28 -5.17 21.83
C MET A 278 11.05 -4.15 22.67
N PRO A 279 10.46 -2.96 22.94
CA PRO A 279 11.05 -2.04 23.90
C PRO A 279 11.31 -2.73 25.23
N ALA A 280 12.41 -2.34 25.92
CA ALA A 280 12.60 -2.72 27.33
C ALA A 280 11.55 -2.00 28.19
N ASP A 281 11.01 -2.72 29.18
CA ASP A 281 10.09 -2.15 30.17
C ASP A 281 10.70 -1.00 30.97
#